data_0f9fa730efeab82e3b5d6fd25a659da9
#
_entry.id   0f9fa730efeab82e3b5d6fd25a659da9
#
_cell.length_a   1.000
_cell.length_b   1.000
_cell.length_c   1.000
_cell.angle_alpha   90.00
_cell.angle_beta   90.00
_cell.angle_gamma   90.00
#
_symmetry.space_group_name_H-M   'P 1'
#
loop_
_entity.id
_entity.type
_entity.pdbx_description
1 polymer ?
#
loop_
_entity_poly.entity_id
_entity_poly.type
_entity_poly.pdbx_seq_one_letter_code
_entity_poly.pdbx_strand_id
1 'polypeptide(L)'
;MSERVKFLITGGLGFIGQSVVRNLLQRGIPSVAADQSRDAEAVSSLQEIASRTGTMLDSVPMDVSDLHDVMEVFNRHPGITHTIHLAYVMGPLVDENTSLSTRVNILGMTHMFEAAVHHKLSRLVFTSSETVAGPSQEPYGDRPVTEDDFCDPSSHVFTYAVMKLLNEHMGRRYVQRHGANIVCTRPPVVFGHGRKRSAVMWAEHFASKPAVGEPVTLPFGAQTRDTWIYKDDCAEQLVRLALKPKLAHFVYNNGGYCVTGAQLATIVRKWIPEAQVNFTDGADTPLIDHQDGTRLIREIDFVPRPLEEGVRAHINEARLSLALPAI
;
A
#
# COMPACT_ATOMS: atom_id res chain seq x y z
N MET A 1 -32.34 -6.06 6.27
CA MET A 1 -31.65 -4.76 6.38
C MET A 1 -30.22 -5.01 5.88
N SER A 2 -29.73 -4.31 4.85
CA SER A 2 -28.33 -4.42 4.45
C SER A 2 -27.47 -4.00 5.66
N GLU A 3 -26.53 -4.85 6.09
CA GLU A 3 -25.57 -4.47 7.11
C GLU A 3 -24.90 -3.15 6.69
N ARG A 4 -24.90 -2.16 7.57
CA ARG A 4 -24.18 -0.91 7.33
C ARG A 4 -22.68 -1.23 7.31
N VAL A 5 -22.06 -1.01 6.19
CA VAL A 5 -20.61 -1.20 6.02
C VAL A 5 -19.86 -0.20 6.89
N LYS A 6 -18.94 -0.69 7.73
CA LYS A 6 -18.00 0.12 8.53
C LYS A 6 -16.63 -0.51 8.45
N PHE A 7 -15.60 0.31 8.25
CA PHE A 7 -14.23 -0.15 8.08
C PHE A 7 -13.36 0.10 9.31
N LEU A 8 -12.43 -0.83 9.55
CA LEU A 8 -11.22 -0.61 10.34
C LEU A 8 -10.02 -0.56 9.38
N ILE A 9 -9.20 0.48 9.48
CA ILE A 9 -7.97 0.62 8.72
C ILE A 9 -6.81 0.66 9.71
N THR A 10 -6.00 -0.40 9.78
CA THR A 10 -4.78 -0.40 10.58
C THR A 10 -3.64 0.22 9.77
N GLY A 11 -2.76 0.97 10.41
CA GLY A 11 -1.84 1.84 9.67
C GLY A 11 -2.60 2.97 8.95
N GLY A 12 -3.75 3.37 9.49
CA GLY A 12 -4.68 4.32 8.87
C GLY A 12 -4.14 5.73 8.71
N LEU A 13 -3.13 6.10 9.51
CA LEU A 13 -2.42 7.39 9.40
C LEU A 13 -1.13 7.28 8.57
N GLY A 14 -0.82 6.09 8.06
CA GLY A 14 0.34 5.85 7.17
C GLY A 14 0.10 6.33 5.74
N PHE A 15 1.13 6.21 4.90
CA PHE A 15 1.17 6.69 3.53
C PHE A 15 0.01 6.21 2.65
N ILE A 16 -0.23 4.90 2.58
CA ILE A 16 -1.37 4.33 1.84
C ILE A 16 -2.66 4.44 2.68
N GLY A 17 -2.56 4.31 4.01
CA GLY A 17 -3.68 4.34 4.93
C GLY A 17 -4.51 5.61 4.83
N GLN A 18 -3.88 6.77 4.77
CA GLN A 18 -4.58 8.06 4.61
C GLN A 18 -5.36 8.12 3.29
N SER A 19 -4.82 7.59 2.19
CA SER A 19 -5.53 7.51 0.90
C SER A 19 -6.74 6.57 0.97
N VAL A 20 -6.61 5.43 1.68
CA VAL A 20 -7.73 4.50 1.92
C VAL A 20 -8.82 5.17 2.76
N VAL A 21 -8.46 5.79 3.90
CA VAL A 21 -9.43 6.48 4.76
C VAL A 21 -10.13 7.61 3.99
N ARG A 22 -9.38 8.44 3.26
CA ARG A 22 -9.95 9.50 2.41
C ARG A 22 -10.96 8.94 1.41
N ASN A 23 -10.61 7.87 0.72
CA ASN A 23 -11.48 7.21 -0.27
C ASN A 23 -12.80 6.74 0.35
N LEU A 24 -12.73 6.08 1.52
CA LEU A 24 -13.91 5.62 2.24
C LEU A 24 -14.82 6.78 2.69
N LEU A 25 -14.23 7.85 3.24
CA LEU A 25 -14.96 9.04 3.65
C LEU A 25 -15.68 9.72 2.49
N GLN A 26 -15.02 9.83 1.33
CA GLN A 26 -15.61 10.37 0.11
C GLN A 26 -16.78 9.53 -0.43
N ARG A 27 -16.82 8.24 -0.10
CA ARG A 27 -17.93 7.32 -0.41
C ARG A 27 -19.05 7.33 0.65
N GLY A 28 -18.91 8.12 1.71
CA GLY A 28 -19.86 8.11 2.81
C GLY A 28 -19.79 6.86 3.69
N ILE A 29 -18.65 6.16 3.71
CA ILE A 29 -18.47 4.92 4.45
C ILE A 29 -17.77 5.20 5.79
N PRO A 30 -18.44 4.96 6.95
CA PRO A 30 -17.86 5.12 8.26
C PRO A 30 -16.58 4.33 8.47
N SER A 31 -15.58 4.94 9.11
CA SER A 31 -14.25 4.35 9.24
C SER A 31 -13.63 4.58 10.61
N VAL A 32 -12.83 3.62 11.05
CA VAL A 32 -11.92 3.71 12.20
C VAL A 32 -10.49 3.65 11.66
N ALA A 33 -9.75 4.74 11.77
CA ALA A 33 -8.33 4.81 11.45
C ALA A 33 -7.52 4.45 12.71
N ALA A 34 -6.96 3.25 12.74
CA ALA A 34 -6.15 2.76 13.85
C ALA A 34 -4.66 2.81 13.49
N ASP A 35 -3.85 3.41 14.35
CA ASP A 35 -2.41 3.55 14.14
C ASP A 35 -1.66 3.67 15.48
N GLN A 36 -0.39 3.28 15.53
CA GLN A 36 0.48 3.61 16.67
C GLN A 36 0.92 5.08 16.64
N SER A 37 1.00 5.67 15.44
CA SER A 37 1.33 7.08 15.26
C SER A 37 0.18 7.96 15.79
N ARG A 38 0.56 9.09 16.39
CA ARG A 38 -0.37 10.17 16.76
C ARG A 38 -0.15 11.39 15.88
N ASP A 39 -0.01 11.18 14.58
CA ASP A 39 0.19 12.25 13.60
C ASP A 39 -1.03 13.18 13.58
N ALA A 40 -0.94 14.28 14.34
CA ALA A 40 -2.03 15.23 14.51
C ALA A 40 -2.44 15.93 13.20
N GLU A 41 -1.48 16.15 12.29
CA GLU A 41 -1.73 16.75 10.99
C GLU A 41 -2.54 15.80 10.10
N ALA A 42 -2.14 14.53 10.03
CA ALA A 42 -2.90 13.50 9.32
C ALA A 42 -4.32 13.34 9.87
N VAL A 43 -4.47 13.32 11.21
CA VAL A 43 -5.80 13.24 11.86
C VAL A 43 -6.64 14.45 11.49
N SER A 44 -6.09 15.69 11.61
CA SER A 44 -6.81 16.92 11.29
C SER A 44 -7.28 16.95 9.84
N SER A 45 -6.40 16.61 8.89
CA SER A 45 -6.72 16.55 7.47
C SER A 45 -7.86 15.56 7.16
N LEU A 46 -7.82 14.37 7.75
CA LEU A 46 -8.86 13.36 7.56
C LEU A 46 -10.20 13.77 8.24
N GLN A 47 -10.17 14.41 9.42
CA GLN A 47 -11.35 14.93 10.11
C GLN A 47 -12.03 16.06 9.32
N GLU A 48 -11.25 16.91 8.64
CA GLU A 48 -11.81 17.92 7.74
C GLU A 48 -12.59 17.27 6.59
N ILE A 49 -12.05 16.21 5.99
CA ILE A 49 -12.76 15.46 4.94
C ILE A 49 -14.03 14.81 5.51
N ALA A 50 -13.94 14.18 6.68
CA ALA A 50 -15.07 13.57 7.36
C ALA A 50 -16.20 14.59 7.61
N SER A 51 -15.84 15.79 8.08
CA SER A 51 -16.77 16.89 8.31
C SER A 51 -17.44 17.36 7.00
N ARG A 52 -16.66 17.52 5.93
CA ARG A 52 -17.19 17.96 4.60
C ARG A 52 -18.13 16.93 3.98
N THR A 53 -17.86 15.64 4.18
CA THR A 53 -18.68 14.54 3.63
C THR A 53 -19.83 14.14 4.55
N GLY A 54 -19.86 14.61 5.79
CA GLY A 54 -20.81 14.17 6.81
C GLY A 54 -20.62 12.70 7.22
N THR A 55 -19.40 12.16 7.05
CA THR A 55 -19.10 10.75 7.29
C THR A 55 -18.36 10.57 8.62
N MET A 56 -18.71 9.56 9.40
CA MET A 56 -18.04 9.27 10.68
C MET A 56 -16.61 8.77 10.47
N LEU A 57 -15.68 9.39 11.20
CA LEU A 57 -14.30 8.95 11.34
C LEU A 57 -13.89 8.96 12.80
N ASP A 58 -13.50 7.79 13.31
CA ASP A 58 -12.78 7.67 14.58
C ASP A 58 -11.27 7.48 14.28
N SER A 59 -10.41 8.16 15.04
CA SER A 59 -8.96 7.93 15.01
C SER A 59 -8.51 7.42 16.37
N VAL A 60 -7.93 6.23 16.41
CA VAL A 60 -7.62 5.53 17.67
C VAL A 60 -6.18 5.00 17.66
N PRO A 61 -5.49 5.04 18.81
CA PRO A 61 -4.24 4.32 18.97
C PRO A 61 -4.52 2.81 18.96
N MET A 62 -3.64 2.02 18.31
CA MET A 62 -3.70 0.56 18.34
C MET A 62 -2.32 -0.04 18.04
N ASP A 63 -1.88 -0.93 18.91
CA ASP A 63 -0.74 -1.81 18.65
C ASP A 63 -1.23 -3.17 18.14
N VAL A 64 -1.04 -3.45 16.87
CA VAL A 64 -1.44 -4.73 16.27
C VAL A 64 -0.70 -5.92 16.88
N SER A 65 0.47 -5.71 17.50
CA SER A 65 1.23 -6.76 18.19
C SER A 65 0.65 -7.15 19.55
N ASP A 66 -0.32 -6.40 20.04
CA ASP A 66 -1.09 -6.72 21.26
C ASP A 66 -2.51 -7.17 20.88
N LEU A 67 -2.83 -8.45 21.12
CA LEU A 67 -4.15 -9.00 20.82
C LEU A 67 -5.26 -8.30 21.62
N HIS A 68 -4.97 -7.91 22.87
CA HIS A 68 -5.95 -7.19 23.69
C HIS A 68 -6.32 -5.87 23.04
N ASP A 69 -5.34 -5.10 22.61
CA ASP A 69 -5.54 -3.81 21.91
C ASP A 69 -6.39 -3.99 20.64
N VAL A 70 -6.06 -5.01 19.84
CA VAL A 70 -6.82 -5.33 18.63
C VAL A 70 -8.29 -5.62 18.97
N MET A 71 -8.55 -6.51 19.93
CA MET A 71 -9.92 -6.90 20.31
C MET A 71 -10.68 -5.73 20.94
N GLU A 72 -10.00 -4.90 21.72
CA GLU A 72 -10.58 -3.71 22.36
C GLU A 72 -11.11 -2.70 21.32
N VAL A 73 -10.36 -2.48 20.23
CA VAL A 73 -10.82 -1.59 19.14
C VAL A 73 -12.13 -2.11 18.53
N PHE A 74 -12.24 -3.41 18.24
CA PHE A 74 -13.50 -3.97 17.73
C PHE A 74 -14.65 -3.85 18.74
N ASN A 75 -14.38 -4.05 20.03
CA ASN A 75 -15.39 -3.94 21.09
C ASN A 75 -15.90 -2.50 21.28
N ARG A 76 -14.99 -1.52 21.25
CA ARG A 76 -15.32 -0.09 21.39
C ARG A 76 -15.98 0.50 20.14
N HIS A 77 -15.75 -0.08 18.98
CA HIS A 77 -16.28 0.38 17.70
C HIS A 77 -17.17 -0.69 17.04
N PRO A 78 -18.33 -1.01 17.65
CA PRO A 78 -19.21 -2.05 17.12
C PRO A 78 -19.66 -1.76 15.69
N GLY A 79 -19.96 -2.82 14.95
CA GLY A 79 -20.42 -2.74 13.56
C GLY A 79 -19.29 -2.63 12.53
N ILE A 80 -18.02 -2.80 12.91
CA ILE A 80 -16.94 -3.01 11.96
C ILE A 80 -17.21 -4.32 11.22
N THR A 81 -17.37 -4.24 9.91
CA THR A 81 -17.64 -5.38 9.01
C THR A 81 -16.47 -5.68 8.09
N HIS A 82 -15.62 -4.69 7.82
CA HIS A 82 -14.50 -4.78 6.89
C HIS A 82 -13.22 -4.25 7.51
N THR A 83 -12.10 -4.85 7.15
CA THR A 83 -10.78 -4.36 7.58
C THR A 83 -9.83 -4.29 6.39
N ILE A 84 -9.07 -3.18 6.31
CA ILE A 84 -7.88 -3.08 5.46
C ILE A 84 -6.67 -2.96 6.38
N HIS A 85 -5.82 -4.00 6.37
CA HIS A 85 -4.66 -4.10 7.25
C HIS A 85 -3.40 -3.63 6.54
N LEU A 86 -2.87 -2.47 6.95
CA LEU A 86 -1.69 -1.82 6.39
C LEU A 86 -0.58 -1.59 7.44
N ALA A 87 -0.86 -1.81 8.74
CA ALA A 87 0.14 -1.68 9.79
C ALA A 87 1.26 -2.69 9.59
N TYR A 88 2.49 -2.22 9.35
CA TYR A 88 3.64 -3.07 9.05
C TYR A 88 4.95 -2.31 9.29
N VAL A 89 5.94 -2.95 9.88
CA VAL A 89 7.31 -2.44 9.96
C VAL A 89 7.97 -2.64 8.60
N MET A 90 8.56 -1.59 8.05
CA MET A 90 9.12 -1.55 6.70
C MET A 90 10.55 -1.00 6.68
N GLY A 91 11.23 -1.22 5.56
CA GLY A 91 12.57 -0.69 5.30
C GLY A 91 13.64 -1.33 6.15
N PRO A 92 14.78 -0.64 6.38
CA PRO A 92 15.92 -1.18 7.12
C PRO A 92 15.57 -1.65 8.54
N LEU A 93 14.57 -1.03 9.17
CA LEU A 93 14.12 -1.37 10.52
C LEU A 93 13.68 -2.83 10.67
N VAL A 94 13.29 -3.49 9.58
CA VAL A 94 12.92 -4.92 9.60
C VAL A 94 14.07 -5.78 10.08
N ASP A 95 15.27 -5.54 9.56
CA ASP A 95 16.48 -6.29 9.89
C ASP A 95 17.23 -5.69 11.10
N GLU A 96 17.19 -4.38 11.27
CA GLU A 96 17.79 -3.68 12.42
C GLU A 96 17.11 -4.03 13.75
N ASN A 97 15.79 -4.29 13.72
CA ASN A 97 15.02 -4.70 14.89
C ASN A 97 14.09 -5.88 14.57
N THR A 98 14.69 -7.05 14.41
CA THR A 98 13.98 -8.29 14.06
C THR A 98 12.90 -8.67 15.08
N SER A 99 13.11 -8.39 16.36
CA SER A 99 12.11 -8.65 17.41
C SER A 99 10.85 -7.79 17.20
N LEU A 100 11.03 -6.49 16.91
CA LEU A 100 9.91 -5.59 16.62
C LEU A 100 9.18 -6.01 15.35
N SER A 101 9.94 -6.26 14.26
CA SER A 101 9.35 -6.64 12.99
C SER A 101 8.61 -7.97 13.08
N THR A 102 9.13 -8.96 13.81
CA THR A 102 8.42 -10.24 14.04
C THR A 102 7.11 -10.02 14.81
N ARG A 103 7.12 -9.20 15.88
CA ARG A 103 5.92 -8.92 16.66
C ARG A 103 4.85 -8.21 15.82
N VAL A 104 5.22 -7.16 15.10
CA VAL A 104 4.26 -6.38 14.32
C VAL A 104 3.85 -7.13 13.04
N ASN A 105 4.84 -7.62 12.28
CA ASN A 105 4.59 -8.14 10.93
C ASN A 105 4.03 -9.56 10.91
N ILE A 106 4.37 -10.39 11.88
CA ILE A 106 3.92 -11.80 11.93
C ILE A 106 2.86 -11.98 13.01
N LEU A 107 3.16 -11.63 14.26
CA LEU A 107 2.20 -11.80 15.34
C LEU A 107 1.02 -10.84 15.16
N GLY A 108 1.25 -9.57 14.84
CA GLY A 108 0.20 -8.59 14.57
C GLY A 108 -0.72 -9.00 13.40
N MET A 109 -0.14 -9.54 12.31
CA MET A 109 -0.94 -10.11 11.21
C MET A 109 -1.79 -11.30 11.70
N THR A 110 -1.23 -12.17 12.54
CA THR A 110 -1.98 -13.30 13.13
C THR A 110 -3.17 -12.80 13.96
N HIS A 111 -2.96 -11.79 14.81
CA HIS A 111 -4.03 -11.17 15.59
C HIS A 111 -5.16 -10.62 14.71
N MET A 112 -4.81 -10.02 13.57
CA MET A 112 -5.82 -9.54 12.62
C MET A 112 -6.60 -10.68 11.96
N PHE A 113 -5.95 -11.82 11.67
CA PHE A 113 -6.65 -12.99 11.17
C PHE A 113 -7.58 -13.60 12.23
N GLU A 114 -7.14 -13.67 13.49
CA GLU A 114 -7.96 -14.13 14.62
C GLU A 114 -9.16 -13.20 14.85
N ALA A 115 -8.94 -11.89 14.81
CA ALA A 115 -10.02 -10.91 14.92
C ALA A 115 -11.02 -11.05 13.76
N ALA A 116 -10.54 -11.32 12.52
CA ALA A 116 -11.42 -11.53 11.38
C ALA A 116 -12.33 -12.76 11.55
N VAL A 117 -11.81 -13.84 12.11
CA VAL A 117 -12.58 -15.05 12.45
C VAL A 117 -13.56 -14.78 13.60
N HIS A 118 -13.07 -14.18 14.70
CA HIS A 118 -13.84 -13.93 15.92
C HIS A 118 -15.04 -13.02 15.66
N HIS A 119 -14.82 -11.90 14.98
CA HIS A 119 -15.85 -10.92 14.66
C HIS A 119 -16.61 -11.22 13.37
N LYS A 120 -16.32 -12.34 12.71
CA LYS A 120 -16.96 -12.78 11.45
C LYS A 120 -16.97 -11.66 10.40
N LEU A 121 -15.80 -11.06 10.17
CA LEU A 121 -15.70 -9.96 9.22
C LEU A 121 -16.20 -10.37 7.83
N SER A 122 -16.96 -9.49 7.20
CA SER A 122 -17.40 -9.66 5.81
C SER A 122 -16.20 -9.67 4.85
N ARG A 123 -15.10 -8.95 5.19
CA ARG A 123 -13.83 -8.98 4.47
C ARG A 123 -12.67 -8.44 5.29
N LEU A 124 -11.53 -9.14 5.22
CA LEU A 124 -10.23 -8.59 5.58
C LEU A 124 -9.33 -8.56 4.33
N VAL A 125 -8.85 -7.38 3.97
CA VAL A 125 -7.82 -7.19 2.94
C VAL A 125 -6.52 -6.84 3.62
N PHE A 126 -5.41 -7.50 3.25
CA PHE A 126 -4.08 -7.09 3.69
C PHE A 126 -3.12 -6.93 2.51
N THR A 127 -2.08 -6.14 2.70
CA THR A 127 -1.06 -5.97 1.68
C THR A 127 0.11 -6.93 1.90
N SER A 128 0.39 -7.74 0.89
CA SER A 128 1.67 -8.40 0.64
C SER A 128 2.60 -7.41 -0.08
N SER A 129 3.40 -7.84 -1.04
CA SER A 129 4.30 -7.00 -1.82
C SER A 129 4.71 -7.72 -3.10
N GLU A 130 5.08 -7.00 -4.15
CA GLU A 130 5.76 -7.55 -5.33
C GLU A 130 7.08 -8.25 -4.98
N THR A 131 7.74 -7.81 -3.89
CA THR A 131 9.02 -8.40 -3.44
C THR A 131 8.93 -9.90 -3.16
N VAL A 132 7.73 -10.48 -2.96
CA VAL A 132 7.57 -11.94 -2.78
C VAL A 132 7.92 -12.75 -4.02
N ALA A 133 7.94 -12.11 -5.20
CA ALA A 133 8.36 -12.74 -6.44
C ALA A 133 9.89 -12.90 -6.57
N GLY A 134 10.66 -12.24 -5.71
CA GLY A 134 12.13 -12.30 -5.74
C GLY A 134 12.78 -10.95 -6.09
N PRO A 135 14.11 -10.91 -6.07
CA PRO A 135 14.88 -9.68 -6.23
C PRO A 135 15.21 -9.34 -7.70
N SER A 136 14.73 -10.12 -8.67
CA SER A 136 15.13 -9.96 -10.08
C SER A 136 14.03 -10.44 -11.03
N GLN A 137 13.94 -9.80 -12.18
CA GLN A 137 13.09 -10.21 -13.30
C GLN A 137 13.65 -11.44 -14.05
N GLU A 138 14.95 -11.72 -13.93
CA GLU A 138 15.66 -12.74 -14.72
C GLU A 138 14.96 -14.11 -14.76
N PRO A 139 14.45 -14.69 -13.64
CA PRO A 139 13.77 -16.00 -13.68
C PRO A 139 12.50 -16.01 -14.53
N TYR A 140 11.93 -14.85 -14.82
CA TYR A 140 10.65 -14.70 -15.54
C TYR A 140 10.85 -14.26 -17.00
N GLY A 141 12.06 -13.85 -17.39
CA GLY A 141 12.33 -13.25 -18.71
C GLY A 141 11.57 -11.92 -18.89
N ASP A 142 11.19 -11.62 -20.15
CA ASP A 142 10.51 -10.35 -20.48
C ASP A 142 9.01 -10.31 -20.15
N ARG A 143 8.43 -11.44 -19.74
CA ARG A 143 6.99 -11.48 -19.44
C ARG A 143 6.65 -10.87 -18.08
N PRO A 144 5.46 -10.29 -17.92
CA PRO A 144 4.98 -9.86 -16.62
C PRO A 144 4.90 -11.02 -15.62
N VAL A 145 5.22 -10.74 -14.35
CA VAL A 145 5.11 -11.70 -13.25
C VAL A 145 3.67 -11.75 -12.76
N THR A 146 3.08 -12.94 -12.75
CA THR A 146 1.70 -13.19 -12.36
C THR A 146 1.61 -13.68 -10.91
N GLU A 147 0.40 -13.78 -10.38
CA GLU A 147 0.15 -14.32 -9.04
C GLU A 147 0.37 -15.83 -8.94
N ASP A 148 0.39 -16.52 -10.06
CA ASP A 148 0.54 -17.99 -10.13
C ASP A 148 2.00 -18.41 -10.28
N ASP A 149 2.92 -17.45 -10.40
CA ASP A 149 4.35 -17.70 -10.45
C ASP A 149 4.88 -18.16 -9.08
N PHE A 150 5.81 -19.09 -9.12
CA PHE A 150 6.43 -19.62 -7.91
C PHE A 150 7.32 -18.55 -7.24
N CYS A 151 7.06 -18.30 -5.96
CA CYS A 151 7.85 -17.40 -5.14
C CYS A 151 8.83 -18.24 -4.31
N ASP A 152 10.10 -18.28 -4.69
CA ASP A 152 11.15 -19.02 -3.97
C ASP A 152 11.64 -18.22 -2.75
N PRO A 153 11.35 -18.67 -1.51
CA PRO A 153 11.79 -17.95 -0.32
C PRO A 153 13.32 -17.94 -0.15
N SER A 154 14.05 -18.86 -0.79
CA SER A 154 15.52 -18.93 -0.70
C SER A 154 16.23 -17.88 -1.57
N SER A 155 15.54 -17.31 -2.55
CA SER A 155 16.09 -16.28 -3.43
C SER A 155 16.01 -14.87 -2.84
N HIS A 156 15.25 -14.68 -1.74
CA HIS A 156 15.00 -13.36 -1.19
C HIS A 156 16.22 -12.78 -0.46
N VAL A 157 16.51 -11.53 -0.77
CA VAL A 157 17.56 -10.74 -0.08
C VAL A 157 17.00 -9.91 1.08
N PHE A 158 15.68 -9.81 1.21
CA PHE A 158 15.00 -9.03 2.25
C PHE A 158 14.17 -9.92 3.16
N THR A 159 14.41 -9.86 4.47
CA THR A 159 13.55 -10.49 5.50
C THR A 159 12.10 -10.05 5.35
N TYR A 160 11.86 -8.80 4.97
CA TYR A 160 10.54 -8.26 4.66
C TYR A 160 9.76 -9.11 3.64
N ALA A 161 10.40 -9.53 2.54
CA ALA A 161 9.76 -10.31 1.49
C ALA A 161 9.32 -11.70 1.99
N VAL A 162 10.18 -12.36 2.77
CA VAL A 162 9.88 -13.66 3.37
C VAL A 162 8.74 -13.54 4.40
N MET A 163 8.72 -12.48 5.21
CA MET A 163 7.61 -12.21 6.13
C MET A 163 6.30 -12.01 5.39
N LYS A 164 6.30 -11.29 4.26
CA LYS A 164 5.10 -11.10 3.41
C LYS A 164 4.62 -12.42 2.83
N LEU A 165 5.53 -13.27 2.33
CA LEU A 165 5.19 -14.60 1.81
C LEU A 165 4.62 -15.52 2.90
N LEU A 166 5.20 -15.49 4.11
CA LEU A 166 4.66 -16.20 5.27
C LEU A 166 3.24 -15.75 5.60
N ASN A 167 2.96 -14.45 5.59
CA ASN A 167 1.63 -13.91 5.83
C ASN A 167 0.61 -14.36 4.78
N GLU A 168 0.99 -14.44 3.49
CA GLU A 168 0.13 -15.03 2.46
C GLU A 168 -0.19 -16.49 2.76
N HIS A 169 0.82 -17.29 3.14
CA HIS A 169 0.61 -18.67 3.51
C HIS A 169 -0.34 -18.81 4.71
N MET A 170 -0.11 -18.06 5.77
CA MET A 170 -0.95 -18.05 6.97
C MET A 170 -2.39 -17.63 6.64
N GLY A 171 -2.59 -16.55 5.90
CA GLY A 171 -3.91 -16.11 5.46
C GLY A 171 -4.67 -17.18 4.69
N ARG A 172 -4.02 -17.88 3.75
CA ARG A 172 -4.63 -19.04 3.05
C ARG A 172 -5.07 -20.14 4.03
N ARG A 173 -4.27 -20.41 5.08
CA ARG A 173 -4.63 -21.41 6.09
C ARG A 173 -5.85 -21.00 6.93
N TYR A 174 -5.97 -19.70 7.28
CA TYR A 174 -7.17 -19.19 7.95
C TYR A 174 -8.42 -19.28 7.08
N VAL A 175 -8.32 -18.96 5.78
CA VAL A 175 -9.43 -19.17 4.83
C VAL A 175 -9.84 -20.66 4.79
N GLN A 176 -8.87 -21.58 4.64
CA GLN A 176 -9.14 -23.02 4.53
C GLN A 176 -9.72 -23.65 5.79
N ARG A 177 -9.22 -23.24 6.97
CA ARG A 177 -9.59 -23.85 8.25
C ARG A 177 -10.83 -23.25 8.88
N HIS A 178 -11.04 -21.95 8.71
CA HIS A 178 -12.07 -21.21 9.42
C HIS A 178 -13.12 -20.58 8.49
N GLY A 179 -12.97 -20.74 7.18
CA GLY A 179 -13.86 -20.07 6.22
C GLY A 179 -13.78 -18.55 6.28
N ALA A 180 -12.68 -17.99 6.82
CA ALA A 180 -12.53 -16.57 6.96
C ALA A 180 -12.45 -15.87 5.60
N ASN A 181 -13.10 -14.74 5.45
CA ASN A 181 -13.10 -13.99 4.20
C ASN A 181 -11.88 -13.04 4.13
N ILE A 182 -10.73 -13.62 3.87
CA ILE A 182 -9.42 -12.95 3.84
C ILE A 182 -8.88 -12.97 2.41
N VAL A 183 -8.30 -11.86 1.99
CA VAL A 183 -7.67 -11.70 0.68
C VAL A 183 -6.44 -10.80 0.81
N CYS A 184 -5.44 -10.99 -0.05
CA CYS A 184 -4.28 -10.10 -0.09
C CYS A 184 -4.04 -9.52 -1.47
N THR A 185 -3.33 -8.38 -1.49
CA THR A 185 -2.77 -7.80 -2.71
C THR A 185 -1.26 -7.70 -2.61
N ARG A 186 -0.60 -7.66 -3.76
CA ARG A 186 0.85 -7.45 -3.90
C ARG A 186 1.08 -6.10 -4.60
N PRO A 187 1.17 -4.98 -3.85
CA PRO A 187 1.49 -3.69 -4.45
C PRO A 187 2.91 -3.69 -5.04
N PRO A 188 3.10 -3.07 -6.23
CA PRO A 188 4.42 -2.76 -6.76
C PRO A 188 4.96 -1.48 -6.09
N VAL A 189 5.87 -0.76 -6.75
CA VAL A 189 6.35 0.54 -6.25
C VAL A 189 5.18 1.53 -6.19
N VAL A 190 4.65 1.75 -4.98
CA VAL A 190 3.61 2.74 -4.75
C VAL A 190 4.27 4.11 -4.59
N PHE A 191 3.89 5.10 -5.40
CA PHE A 191 4.41 6.45 -5.34
C PHE A 191 3.35 7.50 -4.97
N GLY A 192 3.81 8.69 -4.55
CA GLY A 192 2.96 9.82 -4.14
C GLY A 192 3.63 10.63 -3.03
N HIS A 193 3.15 11.83 -2.78
CA HIS A 193 3.66 12.68 -1.72
C HIS A 193 3.24 12.19 -0.33
N GLY A 194 4.09 12.43 0.68
CA GLY A 194 3.79 12.17 2.09
C GLY A 194 4.33 10.86 2.65
N ARG A 195 5.20 10.15 1.94
CA ARG A 195 5.92 8.98 2.45
C ARG A 195 7.02 9.43 3.42
N LYS A 196 6.91 9.06 4.69
CA LYS A 196 7.87 9.49 5.74
C LYS A 196 8.99 8.48 6.00
N ARG A 197 8.75 7.18 5.79
CA ARG A 197 9.73 6.09 6.04
C ARG A 197 9.53 4.95 5.05
N SER A 198 10.59 4.52 4.38
CA SER A 198 10.58 3.37 3.48
C SER A 198 11.99 3.04 3.00
N ALA A 199 12.23 1.80 2.59
CA ALA A 199 13.42 1.44 1.80
C ALA A 199 13.42 2.11 0.43
N VAL A 200 12.24 2.46 -0.09
CA VAL A 200 12.05 3.07 -1.42
C VAL A 200 11.66 4.56 -1.30
N MET A 201 12.41 5.35 -0.49
CA MET A 201 12.16 6.79 -0.38
C MET A 201 12.32 7.54 -1.70
N TRP A 202 13.08 6.98 -2.63
CA TRP A 202 13.20 7.51 -3.98
C TRP A 202 11.85 7.56 -4.73
N ALA A 203 10.88 6.68 -4.40
CA ALA A 203 9.53 6.72 -4.96
C ALA A 203 8.67 7.91 -4.44
N GLU A 204 9.16 8.62 -3.45
CA GLU A 204 8.61 9.91 -3.02
C GLU A 204 9.44 11.05 -3.63
N HIS A 205 10.77 10.95 -3.56
CA HIS A 205 11.66 12.04 -3.93
C HIS A 205 11.68 12.36 -5.42
N PHE A 206 11.45 11.37 -6.31
CA PHE A 206 11.58 11.56 -7.76
C PHE A 206 10.69 12.68 -8.33
N ALA A 207 9.57 12.95 -7.68
CA ALA A 207 8.64 13.99 -8.09
C ALA A 207 8.52 15.13 -7.06
N SER A 208 8.57 14.83 -5.74
CA SER A 208 8.46 15.86 -4.70
C SER A 208 9.63 16.85 -4.72
N LYS A 209 10.88 16.38 -4.90
CA LYS A 209 12.04 17.28 -4.95
C LYS A 209 12.00 18.21 -6.17
N PRO A 210 11.84 17.72 -7.41
CA PRO A 210 11.67 18.61 -8.56
C PRO A 210 10.47 19.55 -8.44
N ALA A 211 9.38 19.10 -7.79
CA ALA A 211 8.19 19.94 -7.58
C ALA A 211 8.49 21.27 -6.87
N VAL A 212 9.54 21.29 -6.07
CA VAL A 212 9.97 22.47 -5.28
C VAL A 212 11.32 23.05 -5.74
N GLY A 213 11.78 22.65 -6.93
CA GLY A 213 13.02 23.16 -7.53
C GLY A 213 14.31 22.50 -7.04
N GLU A 214 14.21 21.38 -6.29
CA GLU A 214 15.37 20.64 -5.82
C GLU A 214 15.79 19.54 -6.80
N PRO A 215 17.10 19.31 -7.00
CA PRO A 215 17.57 18.17 -7.78
C PRO A 215 17.32 16.85 -7.04
N VAL A 216 17.15 15.76 -7.81
CA VAL A 216 17.06 14.40 -7.27
C VAL A 216 18.03 13.48 -8.00
N THR A 217 18.69 12.59 -7.25
CA THR A 217 19.43 11.45 -7.82
C THR A 217 18.74 10.17 -7.38
N LEU A 218 18.29 9.39 -8.36
CA LEU A 218 17.67 8.08 -8.13
C LEU A 218 18.78 7.03 -7.95
N PRO A 219 18.64 6.09 -6.99
CA PRO A 219 19.72 5.15 -6.63
C PRO A 219 19.81 3.95 -7.58
N PHE A 220 19.40 4.10 -8.82
CA PHE A 220 19.43 3.09 -9.88
C PHE A 220 19.71 3.71 -11.24
N GLY A 221 19.97 2.85 -12.25
CA GLY A 221 20.29 3.27 -13.60
C GLY A 221 19.10 3.84 -14.37
N ALA A 222 19.38 4.69 -15.35
CA ALA A 222 18.33 5.28 -16.22
C ALA A 222 17.50 4.23 -16.97
N GLN A 223 18.06 3.03 -17.23
CA GLN A 223 17.40 1.94 -17.94
C GLN A 223 16.76 0.91 -17.00
N THR A 224 16.99 1.02 -15.69
CA THR A 224 16.31 0.16 -14.68
C THR A 224 14.81 0.34 -14.80
N ARG A 225 14.08 -0.76 -14.82
CA ARG A 225 12.62 -0.81 -14.96
C ARG A 225 12.01 -1.22 -13.65
N ASP A 226 10.90 -0.60 -13.30
CA ASP A 226 10.03 -0.98 -12.19
C ASP A 226 8.57 -0.77 -12.56
N THR A 227 7.67 -1.45 -11.88
CA THR A 227 6.23 -1.22 -12.00
C THR A 227 5.78 -0.19 -10.96
N TRP A 228 5.09 0.86 -11.41
CA TRP A 228 4.69 2.00 -10.60
C TRP A 228 3.19 2.16 -10.52
N ILE A 229 2.66 2.42 -9.31
CA ILE A 229 1.25 2.76 -9.09
C ILE A 229 1.12 3.97 -8.17
N TYR A 230 0.21 4.89 -8.50
CA TYR A 230 -0.07 6.03 -7.64
C TYR A 230 -0.84 5.60 -6.38
N LYS A 231 -0.51 6.20 -5.21
CA LYS A 231 -1.05 5.81 -3.90
C LYS A 231 -2.58 5.78 -3.84
N ASP A 232 -3.25 6.76 -4.48
CA ASP A 232 -4.71 6.82 -4.44
C ASP A 232 -5.36 5.74 -5.33
N ASP A 233 -4.69 5.32 -6.41
CA ASP A 233 -5.15 4.21 -7.24
C ASP A 233 -4.95 2.86 -6.52
N CYS A 234 -3.82 2.71 -5.82
CA CYS A 234 -3.61 1.57 -4.93
C CYS A 234 -4.70 1.51 -3.83
N ALA A 235 -5.03 2.65 -3.22
CA ALA A 235 -6.10 2.74 -2.23
C ALA A 235 -7.48 2.41 -2.82
N GLU A 236 -7.79 2.90 -4.01
CA GLU A 236 -9.03 2.57 -4.74
C GLU A 236 -9.14 1.07 -4.99
N GLN A 237 -8.05 0.43 -5.43
CA GLN A 237 -8.01 -1.03 -5.63
C GLN A 237 -8.30 -1.79 -4.32
N LEU A 238 -7.70 -1.38 -3.21
CA LEU A 238 -7.92 -2.00 -1.90
C LEU A 238 -9.38 -1.86 -1.44
N VAL A 239 -9.95 -0.67 -1.59
CA VAL A 239 -11.35 -0.40 -1.19
C VAL A 239 -12.32 -1.18 -2.07
N ARG A 240 -12.15 -1.19 -3.39
CA ARG A 240 -13.01 -1.97 -4.30
C ARG A 240 -12.93 -3.47 -4.02
N LEU A 241 -11.72 -3.98 -3.78
CA LEU A 241 -11.51 -5.40 -3.45
C LEU A 241 -12.20 -5.75 -2.13
N ALA A 242 -12.12 -4.87 -1.13
CA ALA A 242 -12.80 -5.07 0.16
C ALA A 242 -14.32 -5.09 0.01
N LEU A 243 -14.89 -4.23 -0.83
CA LEU A 243 -16.33 -4.10 -1.04
C LEU A 243 -16.92 -5.12 -2.01
N LYS A 244 -16.10 -5.83 -2.79
CA LYS A 244 -16.58 -6.83 -3.76
C LYS A 244 -17.19 -8.02 -3.03
N PRO A 245 -18.47 -8.36 -3.25
CA PRO A 245 -19.17 -9.40 -2.47
C PRO A 245 -18.52 -10.79 -2.57
N LYS A 246 -18.08 -11.16 -3.76
CA LYS A 246 -17.39 -12.43 -4.02
C LYS A 246 -16.11 -12.18 -4.79
N LEU A 247 -15.06 -12.88 -4.42
CA LEU A 247 -13.77 -12.85 -5.07
C LEU A 247 -13.42 -14.24 -5.61
N ALA A 248 -12.82 -14.26 -6.80
CA ALA A 248 -12.42 -15.52 -7.44
C ALA A 248 -11.09 -16.07 -6.88
N HIS A 249 -10.22 -15.20 -6.34
CA HIS A 249 -8.87 -15.57 -5.92
C HIS A 249 -8.55 -15.06 -4.52
N PHE A 250 -7.50 -15.64 -3.90
CA PHE A 250 -6.98 -15.19 -2.61
C PHE A 250 -5.93 -14.09 -2.74
N VAL A 251 -5.15 -14.06 -3.83
CA VAL A 251 -4.06 -13.10 -4.04
C VAL A 251 -4.23 -12.39 -5.38
N TYR A 252 -3.93 -11.09 -5.37
CA TYR A 252 -4.00 -10.20 -6.53
C TYR A 252 -2.78 -9.31 -6.59
N ASN A 253 -2.11 -9.27 -7.73
CA ASN A 253 -1.13 -8.24 -8.02
C ASN A 253 -1.85 -6.91 -8.30
N ASN A 254 -1.37 -5.81 -7.72
CA ASN A 254 -1.96 -4.50 -7.99
C ASN A 254 -1.66 -4.03 -9.41
N GLY A 255 -0.51 -4.44 -9.98
CA GLY A 255 -0.05 -3.96 -11.27
C GLY A 255 0.21 -2.46 -11.27
N GLY A 256 0.30 -1.89 -12.45
CA GLY A 256 0.64 -0.49 -12.65
C GLY A 256 1.29 -0.30 -14.02
N TYR A 257 2.20 0.66 -14.10
CA TYR A 257 2.91 0.99 -15.32
C TYR A 257 4.39 0.61 -15.18
N CYS A 258 4.84 -0.34 -15.99
CA CYS A 258 6.25 -0.71 -16.07
C CYS A 258 6.98 0.30 -16.95
N VAL A 259 7.88 1.08 -16.35
CA VAL A 259 8.64 2.13 -17.06
C VAL A 259 10.09 2.15 -16.60
N THR A 260 10.97 2.66 -17.47
CA THR A 260 12.37 2.91 -17.11
C THR A 260 12.52 4.20 -16.30
N GLY A 261 13.61 4.33 -15.55
CA GLY A 261 13.96 5.59 -14.87
C GLY A 261 13.99 6.77 -15.84
N ALA A 262 14.54 6.59 -17.05
CA ALA A 262 14.56 7.63 -18.09
C ALA A 262 13.16 8.08 -18.53
N GLN A 263 12.24 7.12 -18.71
CA GLN A 263 10.83 7.43 -19.00
C GLN A 263 10.17 8.18 -17.86
N LEU A 264 10.42 7.75 -16.62
CA LEU A 264 9.90 8.43 -15.43
C LEU A 264 10.40 9.89 -15.35
N ALA A 265 11.71 10.12 -15.59
CA ALA A 265 12.28 11.47 -15.63
C ALA A 265 11.65 12.31 -16.74
N THR A 266 11.36 11.72 -17.90
CA THR A 266 10.67 12.41 -19.00
C THR A 266 9.26 12.84 -18.60
N ILE A 267 8.53 12.00 -17.88
CA ILE A 267 7.20 12.34 -17.36
C ILE A 267 7.28 13.49 -16.36
N VAL A 268 8.26 13.51 -15.46
CA VAL A 268 8.46 14.63 -14.52
C VAL A 268 8.75 15.92 -15.28
N ARG A 269 9.64 15.90 -16.29
CA ARG A 269 9.99 17.06 -17.12
C ARG A 269 8.84 17.58 -17.98
N LYS A 270 7.85 16.78 -18.28
CA LYS A 270 6.62 17.24 -18.96
C LYS A 270 5.89 18.32 -18.12
N TRP A 271 5.93 18.18 -16.80
CA TRP A 271 5.28 19.09 -15.86
C TRP A 271 6.23 20.15 -15.29
N ILE A 272 7.52 19.83 -15.18
CA ILE A 272 8.59 20.68 -14.68
C ILE A 272 9.77 20.58 -15.67
N PRO A 273 9.78 21.40 -16.74
CA PRO A 273 10.77 21.27 -17.82
C PRO A 273 12.23 21.33 -17.36
N GLU A 274 12.52 22.14 -16.32
CA GLU A 274 13.85 22.32 -15.73
C GLU A 274 14.23 21.27 -14.66
N ALA A 275 13.40 20.25 -14.44
CA ALA A 275 13.64 19.22 -13.43
C ALA A 275 14.99 18.49 -13.62
N GLN A 276 15.83 18.56 -12.59
CA GLN A 276 17.11 17.85 -12.53
C GLN A 276 16.90 16.47 -11.90
N VAL A 277 16.63 15.47 -12.75
CA VAL A 277 16.50 14.06 -12.35
C VAL A 277 17.72 13.32 -12.87
N ASN A 278 18.57 12.86 -11.95
CA ASN A 278 19.80 12.15 -12.18
C ASN A 278 19.69 10.69 -11.74
N PHE A 279 20.61 9.85 -12.16
CA PHE A 279 20.65 8.41 -11.91
C PHE A 279 22.03 8.01 -11.40
N THR A 280 22.07 6.92 -10.62
CA THR A 280 23.33 6.28 -10.24
C THR A 280 23.71 5.24 -11.28
N ASP A 281 24.97 5.24 -11.74
CA ASP A 281 25.43 4.30 -12.75
C ASP A 281 25.44 2.85 -12.22
N GLY A 282 24.87 1.93 -13.02
CA GLY A 282 25.05 0.48 -12.89
C GLY A 282 24.35 -0.21 -11.73
N ALA A 283 23.46 0.47 -11.00
CA ALA A 283 22.64 -0.16 -9.97
C ALA A 283 21.24 -0.47 -10.51
N ASP A 284 20.77 -1.70 -10.27
CA ASP A 284 19.37 -2.07 -10.43
C ASP A 284 18.66 -2.08 -9.08
N THR A 285 17.36 -1.91 -9.10
CA THR A 285 16.52 -2.16 -7.91
C THR A 285 16.46 -3.68 -7.69
N PRO A 286 16.54 -4.15 -6.43
CA PRO A 286 16.37 -5.57 -6.14
C PRO A 286 14.88 -5.95 -6.12
N LEU A 287 14.20 -5.73 -7.24
CA LEU A 287 12.78 -5.96 -7.47
C LEU A 287 12.57 -6.63 -8.83
N ILE A 288 11.37 -7.16 -9.05
CA ILE A 288 10.96 -7.54 -10.41
C ILE A 288 10.61 -6.29 -11.22
N ASP A 289 10.90 -6.30 -12.51
CA ASP A 289 10.64 -5.16 -13.41
C ASP A 289 9.15 -4.97 -13.67
N HIS A 290 8.44 -6.06 -13.93
CA HIS A 290 7.12 -6.02 -14.53
C HIS A 290 6.13 -6.95 -13.82
N GLN A 291 5.17 -6.37 -13.13
CA GLN A 291 4.09 -7.07 -12.45
C GLN A 291 2.80 -7.05 -13.29
N ASP A 292 2.15 -8.21 -13.49
CA ASP A 292 0.84 -8.30 -14.15
C ASP A 292 -0.30 -7.99 -13.16
N GLY A 293 -1.04 -6.92 -13.40
CA GLY A 293 -2.23 -6.53 -12.63
C GLY A 293 -3.56 -6.96 -13.25
N THR A 294 -3.55 -7.72 -14.35
CA THR A 294 -4.74 -8.03 -15.14
C THR A 294 -5.82 -8.75 -14.33
N ARG A 295 -5.42 -9.63 -13.40
CA ARG A 295 -6.35 -10.36 -12.51
C ARG A 295 -7.16 -9.40 -11.65
N LEU A 296 -6.50 -8.45 -10.98
CA LEU A 296 -7.17 -7.48 -10.13
C LEU A 296 -8.05 -6.53 -10.94
N ILE A 297 -7.52 -5.98 -12.04
CA ILE A 297 -8.26 -5.08 -12.93
C ILE A 297 -9.60 -5.71 -13.35
N ARG A 298 -9.59 -6.96 -13.79
CA ARG A 298 -10.81 -7.69 -14.19
C ARG A 298 -11.74 -7.98 -13.01
N GLU A 299 -11.16 -8.31 -11.85
CA GLU A 299 -11.94 -8.64 -10.66
C GLU A 299 -12.75 -7.45 -10.16
N ILE A 300 -12.15 -6.26 -10.10
CA ILE A 300 -12.77 -5.07 -9.50
C ILE A 300 -13.27 -4.03 -10.51
N ASP A 301 -13.10 -4.28 -11.81
CA ASP A 301 -13.43 -3.36 -12.90
C ASP A 301 -12.86 -1.94 -12.66
N PHE A 302 -11.54 -1.88 -12.48
CA PHE A 302 -10.83 -0.62 -12.25
C PHE A 302 -9.43 -0.66 -12.86
N VAL A 303 -9.15 0.31 -13.70
CA VAL A 303 -7.82 0.57 -14.30
C VAL A 303 -7.22 1.78 -13.59
N PRO A 304 -5.98 1.68 -13.08
CA PRO A 304 -5.27 2.84 -12.54
C PRO A 304 -5.19 3.99 -13.56
N ARG A 305 -5.20 5.23 -13.06
CA ARG A 305 -5.03 6.42 -13.91
C ARG A 305 -3.71 6.36 -14.69
N PRO A 306 -3.60 7.01 -15.84
CA PRO A 306 -2.34 7.12 -16.57
C PRO A 306 -1.21 7.61 -15.65
N LEU A 307 0.00 7.04 -15.80
CA LEU A 307 1.15 7.35 -14.93
C LEU A 307 1.44 8.86 -14.88
N GLU A 308 1.33 9.54 -16.01
CA GLU A 308 1.52 11.01 -16.09
C GLU A 308 0.57 11.79 -15.18
N GLU A 309 -0.68 11.38 -15.09
CA GLU A 309 -1.68 12.01 -14.21
C GLU A 309 -1.36 11.76 -12.74
N GLY A 310 -0.91 10.54 -12.41
CA GLY A 310 -0.44 10.21 -11.06
C GLY A 310 0.79 11.04 -10.66
N VAL A 311 1.75 11.21 -11.57
CA VAL A 311 2.94 12.05 -11.35
C VAL A 311 2.55 13.51 -11.18
N ARG A 312 1.63 14.02 -11.99
CA ARG A 312 1.11 15.40 -11.82
C ARG A 312 0.44 15.58 -10.46
N ALA A 313 -0.39 14.63 -10.05
CA ALA A 313 -1.03 14.67 -8.74
C ALA A 313 -0.01 14.70 -7.61
N HIS A 314 1.03 13.85 -7.67
CA HIS A 314 2.13 13.85 -6.72
C HIS A 314 2.88 15.19 -6.66
N ILE A 315 3.23 15.76 -7.82
CA ILE A 315 3.88 17.08 -7.90
C ILE A 315 2.99 18.15 -7.22
N ASN A 316 1.69 18.16 -7.53
CA ASN A 316 0.78 19.14 -6.96
C ASN A 316 0.61 18.98 -5.44
N GLU A 317 0.54 17.76 -4.92
CA GLU A 317 0.53 17.52 -3.47
C GLU A 317 1.80 18.06 -2.79
N ALA A 318 2.98 17.81 -3.37
CA ALA A 318 4.24 18.32 -2.84
C ALA A 318 4.30 19.87 -2.87
N ARG A 319 3.81 20.49 -3.93
CA ARG A 319 3.75 21.97 -4.03
C ARG A 319 2.78 22.57 -3.01
N LEU A 320 1.59 21.99 -2.91
CA LEU A 320 0.56 22.46 -1.97
C LEU A 320 0.98 22.31 -0.50
N SER A 321 1.76 21.28 -0.15
CA SER A 321 2.30 21.11 1.21
C SER A 321 3.23 22.25 1.63
N LEU A 322 3.79 22.99 0.67
CA LEU A 322 4.63 24.18 0.88
C LEU A 322 3.93 25.49 0.47
N ALA A 323 2.60 25.47 0.34
CA ALA A 323 1.79 26.61 -0.10
C ALA A 323 2.19 27.18 -1.48
N LEU A 324 2.77 26.35 -2.35
CA LEU A 324 3.06 26.70 -3.74
C LEU A 324 1.83 26.40 -4.63
N PRO A 325 1.60 27.18 -5.70
CA PRO A 325 0.49 26.93 -6.60
C PRO A 325 0.62 25.59 -7.33
N ALA A 326 -0.49 24.90 -7.58
CA ALA A 326 -0.53 23.72 -8.42
C ALA A 326 -0.17 24.04 -9.89
N ILE A 327 0.26 23.00 -10.64
CA ILE A 327 0.59 23.07 -12.07
C ILE A 327 -0.40 22.28 -12.92
#